data_9e3e0ebf6d7cff0c92aa65d4c0476816
#
_entry.id   9e3e0ebf6d7cff0c92aa65d4c0476816
#
_cell.length_a   1.000
_cell.length_b   1.000
_cell.length_c   1.000
_cell.angle_alpha   90.00
_cell.angle_beta   90.00
_cell.angle_gamma   90.00
#
_symmetry.space_group_name_H-M   'P 1'
#
loop_
_entity.id
_entity.type
_entity.pdbx_description
1 polymer ?
#
loop_
_entity_poly.entity_id
_entity_poly.type
_entity_poly.pdbx_seq_one_letter_code
_entity_poly.pdbx_strand_id
1 'polypeptide(L)'
;MFKHLLVPVDGSDVSKKSFKKVAELAKADGAAVTLVYVSDSLPPMVYSDSTLGYGITQKDHQKACDAYAKDVFKKAATALGTSIKAKILHISNSNLSEGILDGAKKSKADVIVMASHKLTGIKGVLLGSETHEVIVHSKLPVLVLG
;
A
#
# COMPACT_ATOMS: atom_id res chain seq x y z
N MET A 1 -6.12 21.40 -1.88
CA MET A 1 -6.11 21.14 -0.43
C MET A 1 -4.95 20.22 -0.04
N PHE A 2 -4.91 19.00 -0.54
CA PHE A 2 -3.79 18.08 -0.26
C PHE A 2 -2.63 18.31 -1.21
N LYS A 3 -1.41 18.18 -0.70
CA LYS A 3 -0.18 18.37 -1.49
C LYS A 3 0.49 17.05 -1.84
N HIS A 4 0.27 16.00 -1.05
CA HIS A 4 0.91 14.73 -1.24
C HIS A 4 0.04 13.57 -0.72
N LEU A 5 -0.42 12.72 -1.63
CA LEU A 5 -1.22 11.54 -1.33
C LEU A 5 -0.33 10.32 -1.12
N LEU A 6 -0.53 9.59 -0.03
CA LEU A 6 0.00 8.24 0.12
C LEU A 6 -1.09 7.24 -0.23
N VAL A 7 -0.81 6.32 -1.15
CA VAL A 7 -1.76 5.31 -1.61
C VAL A 7 -1.19 3.92 -1.37
N PRO A 8 -1.65 3.21 -0.33
CA PRO A 8 -1.27 1.81 -0.13
C PRO A 8 -1.80 0.93 -1.25
N VAL A 9 -0.95 0.01 -1.72
CA VAL A 9 -1.25 -0.99 -2.74
C VAL A 9 -0.83 -2.37 -2.23
N ASP A 10 -1.61 -3.42 -2.54
CA ASP A 10 -1.37 -4.77 -2.02
C ASP A 10 -1.34 -5.86 -3.10
N GLY A 11 -1.45 -5.48 -4.37
CA GLY A 11 -1.48 -6.42 -5.48
C GLY A 11 -2.84 -7.08 -5.70
N SER A 12 -3.83 -6.83 -4.84
CA SER A 12 -5.21 -7.20 -5.15
C SER A 12 -5.71 -6.37 -6.33
N ASP A 13 -6.71 -6.89 -7.05
CA ASP A 13 -7.43 -6.14 -8.08
C ASP A 13 -8.23 -4.98 -7.44
N VAL A 14 -7.49 -4.01 -6.92
CA VAL A 14 -8.09 -2.74 -6.55
C VAL A 14 -8.76 -2.21 -7.80
N SER A 15 -10.05 -2.02 -7.74
CA SER A 15 -10.83 -1.69 -8.92
C SER A 15 -10.18 -0.50 -9.63
N LYS A 16 -9.99 -0.58 -10.93
CA LYS A 16 -9.50 0.51 -11.79
C LYS A 16 -10.23 1.83 -11.49
N LYS A 17 -11.44 1.72 -10.99
CA LYS A 17 -12.31 2.81 -10.54
C LYS A 17 -11.73 3.57 -9.35
N SER A 18 -11.15 2.89 -8.37
CA SER A 18 -10.53 3.54 -7.20
C SER A 18 -9.27 4.31 -7.60
N PHE A 19 -8.42 3.74 -8.46
CA PHE A 19 -7.25 4.45 -8.98
C PHE A 19 -7.63 5.66 -9.85
N LYS A 20 -8.71 5.56 -10.61
CA LYS A 20 -9.23 6.71 -11.36
C LYS A 20 -9.61 7.86 -10.43
N LYS A 21 -10.29 7.55 -9.33
CA LYS A 21 -10.63 8.56 -8.30
C LYS A 21 -9.39 9.17 -7.65
N VAL A 22 -8.36 8.36 -7.37
CA VAL A 22 -7.07 8.86 -6.87
C VAL A 22 -6.43 9.83 -7.86
N ALA A 23 -6.42 9.48 -9.14
CA ALA A 23 -5.86 10.35 -10.17
C ALA A 23 -6.64 11.66 -10.32
N GLU A 24 -7.97 11.60 -10.25
CA GLU A 24 -8.84 12.79 -10.28
C GLU A 24 -8.56 13.70 -9.08
N LEU A 25 -8.44 13.13 -7.88
CA LEU A 25 -8.12 13.88 -6.66
C LEU A 25 -6.74 14.54 -6.75
N ALA A 26 -5.73 13.78 -7.18
CA ALA A 26 -4.38 14.30 -7.33
C ALA A 26 -4.30 15.45 -8.34
N LYS A 27 -5.01 15.33 -9.46
CA LYS A 27 -5.10 16.40 -10.47
C LYS A 27 -5.80 17.64 -9.94
N ALA A 28 -6.92 17.46 -9.25
CA ALA A 28 -7.71 18.56 -8.71
C ALA A 28 -6.90 19.41 -7.72
N ASP A 29 -6.10 18.77 -6.90
CA ASP A 29 -5.28 19.45 -5.88
C ASP A 29 -3.85 19.78 -6.36
N GLY A 30 -3.45 19.33 -7.54
CA GLY A 30 -2.06 19.41 -7.98
C GLY A 30 -1.10 18.63 -7.07
N ALA A 31 -1.59 17.53 -6.49
CA ALA A 31 -0.88 16.76 -5.47
C ALA A 31 0.08 15.73 -6.07
N ALA A 32 1.22 15.54 -5.40
CA ALA A 32 2.08 14.40 -5.64
C ALA A 32 1.43 13.10 -5.14
N VAL A 33 1.79 11.97 -5.73
CA VAL A 33 1.32 10.64 -5.33
C VAL A 33 2.51 9.75 -5.02
N THR A 34 2.47 9.09 -3.88
CA THR A 34 3.37 7.98 -3.54
C THR A 34 2.56 6.71 -3.35
N LEU A 35 2.89 5.67 -4.11
CA LEU A 35 2.37 4.33 -3.90
C LEU A 35 3.24 3.63 -2.87
N VAL A 36 2.65 3.05 -1.84
CA VAL A 36 3.37 2.27 -0.84
C VAL A 36 2.91 0.82 -0.87
N TYR A 37 3.87 -0.08 -0.94
CA TYR A 37 3.67 -1.51 -0.75
C TYR A 37 4.41 -1.96 0.49
N VAL A 38 3.70 -2.65 1.38
CA VAL A 38 4.26 -3.21 2.61
C VAL A 38 4.34 -4.71 2.44
N SER A 39 5.56 -5.24 2.38
CA SER A 39 5.81 -6.68 2.38
C SER A 39 6.01 -7.19 3.80
N ASP A 40 5.61 -8.44 4.03
CA ASP A 40 5.78 -9.08 5.31
C ASP A 40 7.27 -9.38 5.57
N SER A 41 7.75 -9.00 6.76
CA SER A 41 9.07 -9.38 7.23
C SER A 41 8.96 -10.69 8.00
N LEU A 42 9.65 -11.73 7.52
CA LEU A 42 9.69 -12.98 8.24
C LEU A 42 10.51 -12.84 9.54
N PRO A 43 10.09 -13.50 10.61
CA PRO A 43 10.88 -13.53 11.84
C PRO A 43 12.30 -14.09 11.60
N PRO A 44 13.33 -13.58 12.29
CA PRO A 44 14.70 -14.07 12.13
C PRO A 44 14.87 -15.58 12.31
N MET A 45 14.02 -16.20 13.13
CA MET A 45 14.00 -17.66 13.33
C MET A 45 13.76 -18.47 12.04
N VAL A 46 13.00 -17.92 11.09
CA VAL A 46 12.72 -18.60 9.82
C VAL A 46 13.97 -18.73 8.95
N TYR A 47 14.88 -17.77 9.06
CA TYR A 47 16.12 -17.77 8.30
C TYR A 47 17.25 -18.59 8.93
N SER A 48 17.21 -18.80 10.25
CA SER A 48 18.29 -19.46 10.99
C SER A 48 18.15 -20.96 11.10
N ASP A 49 16.96 -21.51 10.84
CA ASP A 49 16.68 -22.94 11.02
C ASP A 49 16.67 -23.67 9.68
N SER A 50 17.86 -24.09 9.25
CA SER A 50 18.05 -24.97 8.08
C SER A 50 17.47 -26.36 8.28
N THR A 51 17.13 -26.77 9.52
CA THR A 51 16.59 -28.10 9.82
C THR A 51 15.11 -28.22 9.47
N LEU A 52 14.37 -27.12 9.39
CA LEU A 52 12.96 -27.10 8.99
C LEU A 52 12.73 -27.19 7.47
N GLY A 53 13.79 -27.35 6.67
CA GLY A 53 13.69 -27.60 5.23
C GLY A 53 13.24 -26.40 4.39
N TYR A 54 13.13 -25.22 4.98
CA TYR A 54 12.69 -24.03 4.26
C TYR A 54 13.75 -23.43 3.36
N GLY A 55 15.04 -23.76 3.49
CA GLY A 55 16.12 -23.40 2.54
C GLY A 55 16.15 -21.95 2.02
N ILE A 56 15.25 -21.11 2.55
CA ILE A 56 15.05 -19.73 2.10
C ILE A 56 15.96 -18.83 2.94
N THR A 57 16.92 -18.20 2.28
CA THR A 57 17.73 -17.17 2.92
C THR A 57 16.95 -15.86 3.00
N GLN A 58 17.31 -14.99 3.95
CA GLN A 58 16.76 -13.64 4.03
C GLN A 58 16.90 -12.89 2.70
N LYS A 59 18.02 -13.09 2.01
CA LYS A 59 18.30 -12.52 0.70
C LYS A 59 17.33 -12.99 -0.37
N ASP A 60 17.00 -14.29 -0.39
CA ASP A 60 16.05 -14.86 -1.34
C ASP A 60 14.63 -14.37 -1.09
N HIS A 61 14.24 -14.29 0.18
CA HIS A 61 12.95 -13.70 0.58
C HIS A 61 12.86 -12.23 0.15
N GLN A 62 13.90 -11.44 0.39
CA GLN A 62 13.93 -10.03 0.00
C GLN A 62 13.85 -9.87 -1.52
N LYS A 63 14.56 -10.69 -2.29
CA LYS A 63 14.46 -10.69 -3.77
C LYS A 63 13.05 -11.01 -4.26
N ALA A 64 12.39 -12.00 -3.66
CA ALA A 64 11.03 -12.36 -4.02
C ALA A 64 10.04 -11.21 -3.69
N CYS A 65 10.18 -10.57 -2.54
CA CYS A 65 9.39 -9.41 -2.16
C CYS A 65 9.61 -8.23 -3.10
N ASP A 66 10.85 -7.96 -3.48
CA ASP A 66 11.21 -6.87 -4.40
C ASP A 66 10.62 -7.10 -5.80
N ALA A 67 10.69 -8.33 -6.29
CA ALA A 67 10.12 -8.70 -7.59
C ALA A 67 8.58 -8.56 -7.59
N TYR A 68 7.93 -9.02 -6.53
CA TYR A 68 6.49 -8.86 -6.36
C TYR A 68 6.08 -7.40 -6.25
N ALA A 69 6.83 -6.60 -5.48
CA ALA A 69 6.60 -5.16 -5.34
C ALA A 69 6.67 -4.44 -6.69
N LYS A 70 7.65 -4.77 -7.52
CA LYS A 70 7.76 -4.20 -8.89
C LYS A 70 6.51 -4.46 -9.72
N ASP A 71 5.98 -5.67 -9.68
CA ASP A 71 4.76 -6.03 -10.40
C ASP A 71 3.55 -5.27 -9.87
N VAL A 72 3.39 -5.20 -8.55
CA VAL A 72 2.32 -4.45 -7.89
C VAL A 72 2.36 -2.96 -8.28
N PHE A 73 3.54 -2.33 -8.20
CA PHE A 73 3.70 -0.92 -8.57
C PHE A 73 3.43 -0.66 -10.04
N LYS A 74 3.87 -1.56 -10.91
CA LYS A 74 3.61 -1.45 -12.36
C LYS A 74 2.11 -1.48 -12.68
N LYS A 75 1.38 -2.41 -12.08
CA LYS A 75 -0.08 -2.50 -12.23
C LYS A 75 -0.79 -1.26 -11.70
N ALA A 76 -0.39 -0.78 -10.52
CA ALA A 76 -0.95 0.42 -9.92
C ALA A 76 -0.66 1.68 -10.73
N ALA A 77 0.55 1.85 -11.22
CA ALA A 77 0.93 2.98 -12.06
C ALA A 77 0.14 2.99 -13.38
N THR A 78 -0.06 1.81 -14.00
CA THR A 78 -0.90 1.67 -15.19
C THR A 78 -2.35 2.08 -14.91
N ALA A 79 -2.90 1.67 -13.76
CA ALA A 79 -4.27 2.01 -13.36
C ALA A 79 -4.46 3.51 -13.05
N LEU A 80 -3.43 4.18 -12.53
CA LEU A 80 -3.43 5.64 -12.32
C LEU A 80 -3.44 6.43 -13.64
N GLY A 81 -2.85 5.87 -14.68
CA GLY A 81 -2.70 6.53 -15.97
C GLY A 81 -1.40 7.33 -16.10
N THR A 82 -1.10 7.75 -17.34
CA THR A 82 0.17 8.42 -17.69
C THR A 82 0.30 9.85 -17.20
N SER A 83 -0.80 10.48 -16.82
CA SER A 83 -0.82 11.88 -16.34
C SER A 83 -0.33 12.05 -14.90
N ILE A 84 -0.23 10.95 -14.14
CA ILE A 84 0.25 10.93 -12.77
C ILE A 84 1.59 10.18 -12.72
N LYS A 85 2.65 10.89 -12.36
CA LYS A 85 3.95 10.30 -12.07
C LYS A 85 4.02 9.95 -10.59
N ALA A 86 3.62 8.75 -10.22
CA ALA A 86 3.68 8.30 -8.84
C ALA A 86 5.10 7.91 -8.45
N LYS A 87 5.51 8.31 -7.25
CA LYS A 87 6.68 7.74 -6.58
C LYS A 87 6.31 6.39 -5.99
N ILE A 88 7.28 5.52 -5.84
CA ILE A 88 7.10 4.18 -5.25
C ILE A 88 7.90 4.08 -3.96
N LEU A 89 7.33 3.41 -2.96
CA LEU A 89 7.95 3.17 -1.68
C LEU A 89 7.65 1.74 -1.22
N HIS A 90 8.68 0.91 -1.14
CA HIS A 90 8.58 -0.45 -0.62
C HIS A 90 9.04 -0.48 0.83
N ILE A 91 8.18 -0.97 1.72
CA ILE A 91 8.45 -1.09 3.16
C ILE A 91 8.31 -2.56 3.56
N SER A 92 9.27 -3.06 4.32
CA SER A 92 9.20 -4.37 4.95
C SER A 92 8.79 -4.21 6.42
N ASN A 93 7.62 -4.71 6.77
CA ASN A 93 7.10 -4.68 8.14
C ASN A 93 6.11 -5.83 8.34
N SER A 94 6.19 -6.54 9.45
CA SER A 94 5.24 -7.60 9.80
C SER A 94 3.85 -7.07 10.15
N ASN A 95 3.74 -5.78 10.46
CA ASN A 95 2.48 -5.09 10.73
C ASN A 95 2.16 -4.15 9.57
N LEU A 96 1.10 -4.44 8.82
CA LEU A 96 0.72 -3.69 7.63
C LEU A 96 0.38 -2.23 7.96
N SER A 97 -0.41 -1.99 8.99
CA SER A 97 -0.82 -0.64 9.37
C SER A 97 0.37 0.22 9.81
N GLU A 98 1.31 -0.33 10.59
CA GLU A 98 2.56 0.35 10.93
C GLU A 98 3.40 0.68 9.70
N GLY A 99 3.50 -0.25 8.76
CA GLY A 99 4.21 -0.03 7.50
C GLY A 99 3.63 1.11 6.69
N ILE A 100 2.31 1.19 6.61
CA ILE A 100 1.62 2.30 5.93
C ILE A 100 1.89 3.63 6.63
N LEU A 101 1.79 3.68 7.95
CA LEU A 101 2.06 4.90 8.72
C LEU A 101 3.51 5.35 8.64
N ASP A 102 4.46 4.41 8.61
CA ASP A 102 5.87 4.69 8.35
C ASP A 102 6.08 5.25 6.94
N GLY A 103 5.39 4.68 5.96
CA GLY A 103 5.37 5.19 4.59
C GLY A 103 4.88 6.63 4.49
N ALA A 104 3.86 6.98 5.27
CA ALA A 104 3.35 8.34 5.33
C ALA A 104 4.39 9.32 5.86
N LYS A 105 5.13 8.93 6.89
CA LYS A 105 6.24 9.74 7.42
C LYS A 105 7.37 9.90 6.41
N LYS A 106 7.82 8.80 5.82
CA LYS A 106 8.95 8.78 4.86
C LYS A 106 8.66 9.58 3.60
N SER A 107 7.45 9.49 3.09
CA SER A 107 7.02 10.24 1.90
C SER A 107 6.66 11.69 2.19
N LYS A 108 6.50 12.07 3.47
CA LYS A 108 5.96 13.36 3.89
C LYS A 108 4.56 13.63 3.31
N ALA A 109 3.75 12.59 3.21
CA ALA A 109 2.37 12.70 2.78
C ALA A 109 1.55 13.49 3.80
N ASP A 110 0.51 14.16 3.33
CA ASP A 110 -0.43 14.91 4.17
C ASP A 110 -1.84 14.29 4.20
N VAL A 111 -2.05 13.23 3.44
CA VAL A 111 -3.27 12.41 3.49
C VAL A 111 -2.94 10.97 3.08
N ILE A 112 -3.62 10.00 3.71
CA ILE A 112 -3.59 8.60 3.31
C ILE A 112 -4.88 8.29 2.57
N VAL A 113 -4.78 7.75 1.35
CA VAL A 113 -5.93 7.39 0.52
C VAL A 113 -5.99 5.88 0.41
N MET A 114 -6.98 5.27 1.04
CA MET A 114 -7.17 3.82 1.05
C MET A 114 -8.36 3.42 0.18
N ALA A 115 -8.18 2.37 -0.61
CA ALA A 115 -9.29 1.75 -1.33
C ALA A 115 -9.99 0.75 -0.41
N SER A 116 -11.31 0.83 -0.31
CA SER A 116 -12.09 -0.18 0.38
C SER A 116 -12.45 -1.31 -0.59
N HIS A 117 -12.26 -2.55 -0.16
CA HIS A 117 -12.77 -3.70 -0.89
C HIS A 117 -14.28 -3.84 -0.62
N LYS A 118 -15.10 -3.74 -1.67
CA LYS A 118 -16.51 -4.13 -1.55
C LYS A 118 -16.59 -5.65 -1.49
N LEU A 119 -16.94 -6.20 -0.35
CA LEU A 119 -17.38 -7.57 -0.28
C LEU A 119 -18.72 -7.68 -1.03
N THR A 120 -18.71 -8.42 -2.13
CA THR A 120 -19.92 -8.72 -2.90
C THR A 120 -20.94 -9.44 -2.01
N GLY A 121 -22.15 -8.88 -1.89
CA GLY A 121 -23.27 -9.49 -1.15
C GLY A 121 -23.61 -8.88 0.20
N ILE A 122 -22.84 -7.93 0.71
CA ILE A 122 -23.14 -7.21 1.95
C ILE A 122 -23.55 -5.77 1.62
N LYS A 123 -24.74 -5.38 2.05
CA LYS A 123 -25.18 -3.97 1.96
C LYS A 123 -24.39 -3.16 2.99
N GLY A 124 -23.39 -2.42 2.52
CA GLY A 124 -22.56 -1.54 3.34
C GLY A 124 -21.07 -1.61 3.01
N VAL A 125 -20.32 -0.61 3.41
CA VAL A 125 -18.88 -0.58 3.33
C VAL A 125 -18.34 -1.25 4.61
N LEU A 126 -17.88 -2.48 4.52
CA LEU A 126 -17.06 -3.07 5.58
C LEU A 126 -15.64 -2.49 5.45
N LEU A 127 -15.29 -1.64 6.39
CA LEU A 127 -13.90 -1.24 6.60
C LEU A 127 -13.11 -2.49 7.00
N GLY A 128 -12.12 -2.86 6.18
CA GLY A 128 -11.18 -3.94 6.53
C GLY A 128 -10.44 -3.61 7.83
N SER A 129 -9.95 -4.64 8.51
CA SER A 129 -9.20 -4.48 9.78
C SER A 129 -7.99 -3.54 9.63
N GLU A 130 -7.26 -3.65 8.52
CA GLU A 130 -6.10 -2.81 8.23
C GLU A 130 -6.48 -1.33 8.06
N THR A 131 -7.57 -1.06 7.35
CA THR A 131 -8.08 0.31 7.18
C THR A 131 -8.48 0.89 8.54
N HIS A 132 -9.15 0.10 9.36
CA HIS A 132 -9.51 0.50 10.72
C HIS A 132 -8.28 0.85 11.55
N GLU A 133 -7.26 -0.01 11.57
CA GLU A 133 -6.02 0.22 12.30
C GLU A 133 -5.29 1.49 11.81
N VAL A 134 -5.26 1.73 10.51
CA VAL A 134 -4.66 2.95 9.96
C VAL A 134 -5.44 4.19 10.43
N ILE A 135 -6.76 4.16 10.41
CA ILE A 135 -7.59 5.28 10.85
C ILE A 135 -7.36 5.59 12.33
N VAL A 136 -7.36 4.56 13.17
CA VAL A 136 -7.20 4.72 14.63
C VAL A 136 -5.84 5.29 15.01
N HIS A 137 -4.77 4.89 14.32
CA HIS A 137 -3.40 5.27 14.68
C HIS A 137 -2.82 6.40 13.83
N SER A 138 -3.52 6.84 12.79
CA SER A 138 -3.04 7.91 11.91
C SER A 138 -3.18 9.29 12.58
N LYS A 139 -2.13 10.09 12.43
CA LYS A 139 -2.18 11.53 12.73
C LYS A 139 -2.58 12.36 11.51
N LEU A 140 -2.67 11.72 10.34
CA LEU A 140 -3.07 12.35 9.09
C LEU A 140 -4.54 12.00 8.79
N PRO A 141 -5.24 12.84 8.01
CA PRO A 141 -6.51 12.47 7.42
C PRO A 141 -6.41 11.17 6.64
N VAL A 142 -7.43 10.32 6.75
CA VAL A 142 -7.53 9.08 5.97
C VAL A 142 -8.79 9.16 5.12
N LEU A 143 -8.61 9.13 3.81
CA LEU A 143 -9.68 9.13 2.85
C LEU A 143 -9.91 7.69 2.38
N VAL A 144 -11.13 7.19 2.54
CA VAL A 144 -11.50 5.83 2.12
C VAL A 144 -12.35 5.93 0.86
N LEU A 145 -11.85 5.33 -0.23
CA LEU A 145 -12.55 5.30 -1.52
C LEU A 145 -13.28 3.95 -1.67
N GLY A 146 -14.55 4.04 -1.91
CA GLY A 146 -15.41 2.89 -2.18
C GLY A 146 -15.77 2.72 -3.66
#